data_2e9a3dd151e8a8801ac9c0bde5a058fd
#
_entry.id   2e9a3dd151e8a8801ac9c0bde5a058fd
#
_cell.length_a   1.000
_cell.length_b   1.000
_cell.length_c   1.000
_cell.angle_alpha   90.00
_cell.angle_beta   90.00
_cell.angle_gamma   90.00
#
_symmetry.space_group_name_H-M   'P 1'
#
loop_
_entity.id
_entity.type
_entity.pdbx_description
1 polymer ?
#
loop_
_entity_poly.entity_id
_entity_poly.type
_entity_poly.pdbx_seq_one_letter_code
_entity_poly.pdbx_strand_id
1 'polypeptide(L)'
;MKLIVGLGNPGKKYDMTLHNVGFFIVEKLRETFDFPAFAFHKQFNADISAGKIGGDSVLLIKPRTYMNASGEAVDALCAFYKLSPSDVCVVHDDLDLPIGTYRRATDSRAAGHNGVQNIIDHLHTQAFCRLRIGIHPEDPEEATARDAHAFVLSDLTPQEREKITALFGDVRKEIASFLIRT
;
A
#
# COMPACT_ATOMS: atom_id res chain seq x y z
N MET A 1 -17.61 3.61 5.30
CA MET A 1 -16.84 2.83 4.29
C MET A 1 -15.38 3.23 4.40
N LYS A 2 -14.45 2.28 4.31
CA LYS A 2 -13.00 2.57 4.36
C LYS A 2 -12.32 2.12 3.08
N LEU A 3 -11.27 2.84 2.71
CA LEU A 3 -10.45 2.58 1.52
C LEU A 3 -9.06 2.08 1.96
N ILE A 4 -8.68 0.88 1.56
CA ILE A 4 -7.34 0.32 1.80
C ILE A 4 -6.63 0.24 0.46
N VAL A 5 -5.60 1.03 0.29
CA VAL A 5 -4.84 1.18 -0.95
C VAL A 5 -3.50 0.49 -0.82
N GLY A 6 -3.25 -0.55 -1.60
CA GLY A 6 -1.89 -1.05 -1.80
C GLY A 6 -1.21 -0.26 -2.90
N LEU A 7 0.00 0.24 -2.67
CA LEU A 7 0.80 0.87 -3.72
C LEU A 7 1.66 -0.16 -4.46
N GLY A 8 1.85 0.08 -5.74
CA GLY A 8 2.63 -0.75 -6.65
C GLY A 8 2.51 -0.28 -8.10
N ASN A 9 3.32 -0.83 -8.97
CA ASN A 9 3.26 -0.61 -10.42
C ASN A 9 2.50 -1.75 -11.10
N PRO A 10 1.62 -1.47 -12.06
CA PRO A 10 0.90 -2.49 -12.80
C PRO A 10 1.81 -3.20 -13.82
N GLY A 11 1.59 -4.49 -14.02
CA GLY A 11 2.26 -5.31 -15.02
C GLY A 11 3.18 -6.37 -14.43
N LYS A 12 3.20 -7.55 -15.08
CA LYS A 12 3.88 -8.77 -14.61
C LYS A 12 5.35 -8.57 -14.22
N LYS A 13 6.05 -7.68 -14.89
CA LYS A 13 7.48 -7.39 -14.60
C LYS A 13 7.70 -6.71 -13.25
N TYR A 14 6.64 -6.20 -12.60
CA TYR A 14 6.72 -5.56 -11.29
C TYR A 14 6.13 -6.39 -10.16
N ASP A 15 5.46 -7.52 -10.47
CA ASP A 15 4.70 -8.31 -9.50
C ASP A 15 5.53 -8.76 -8.29
N MET A 16 6.83 -8.95 -8.49
CA MET A 16 7.75 -9.43 -7.45
C MET A 16 8.66 -8.35 -6.90
N THR A 17 8.54 -7.09 -7.35
CA THR A 17 9.42 -6.02 -6.89
C THR A 17 9.10 -5.55 -5.47
N LEU A 18 10.13 -5.03 -4.79
CA LEU A 18 10.00 -4.41 -3.47
C LEU A 18 8.93 -3.31 -3.45
N HIS A 19 8.86 -2.51 -4.53
CA HIS A 19 7.90 -1.42 -4.67
C HIS A 19 6.43 -1.90 -4.79
N ASN A 20 6.21 -3.19 -5.03
CA ASN A 20 4.88 -3.80 -5.11
C ASN A 20 4.44 -4.47 -3.80
N VAL A 21 5.17 -4.27 -2.70
CA VAL A 21 4.78 -4.85 -1.40
C VAL A 21 3.37 -4.43 -0.96
N GLY A 22 2.94 -3.21 -1.31
CA GLY A 22 1.57 -2.76 -1.05
C GLY A 22 0.53 -3.61 -1.78
N PHE A 23 0.75 -3.91 -3.07
CA PHE A 23 -0.10 -4.82 -3.86
C PHE A 23 -0.13 -6.23 -3.25
N PHE A 24 1.03 -6.73 -2.82
CA PHE A 24 1.14 -8.04 -2.18
C PHE A 24 0.31 -8.10 -0.88
N ILE A 25 0.38 -7.09 -0.02
CA ILE A 25 -0.38 -7.05 1.24
C ILE A 25 -1.88 -6.99 1.00
N VAL A 26 -2.37 -6.14 0.07
CA VAL A 26 -3.83 -6.06 -0.19
C VAL A 26 -4.37 -7.32 -0.86
N GLU A 27 -3.55 -8.04 -1.64
CA GLU A 27 -3.92 -9.36 -2.16
C GLU A 27 -4.07 -10.38 -1.03
N LYS A 28 -3.16 -10.39 -0.06
CA LYS A 28 -3.25 -11.21 1.13
C LYS A 28 -4.48 -10.89 1.99
N LEU A 29 -4.83 -9.60 2.11
CA LEU A 29 -6.07 -9.18 2.79
C LEU A 29 -7.30 -9.72 2.06
N ARG A 30 -7.33 -9.60 0.71
CA ARG A 30 -8.40 -10.13 -0.13
C ARG A 30 -8.64 -11.62 0.14
N GLU A 31 -7.56 -12.42 0.11
CA GLU A 31 -7.63 -13.86 0.36
C GLU A 31 -8.10 -14.18 1.79
N THR A 32 -7.55 -13.48 2.78
CA THR A 32 -7.82 -13.76 4.22
C THR A 32 -9.25 -13.44 4.63
N PHE A 33 -9.85 -12.43 4.03
CA PHE A 33 -11.21 -11.99 4.35
C PHE A 33 -12.24 -12.40 3.29
N ASP A 34 -11.91 -13.34 2.40
CA ASP A 34 -12.80 -13.89 1.36
C ASP A 34 -13.43 -12.79 0.47
N PHE A 35 -12.66 -11.75 0.16
CA PHE A 35 -13.11 -10.76 -0.80
C PHE A 35 -13.11 -11.35 -2.22
N PRO A 36 -14.00 -10.90 -3.12
CA PRO A 36 -13.98 -11.31 -4.51
C PRO A 36 -12.66 -10.97 -5.19
N ALA A 37 -12.37 -11.61 -6.31
CA ALA A 37 -11.20 -11.27 -7.12
C ALA A 37 -11.21 -9.79 -7.49
N PHE A 38 -10.03 -9.18 -7.57
CA PHE A 38 -9.90 -7.82 -8.06
C PHE A 38 -10.45 -7.68 -9.47
N ALA A 39 -11.29 -6.67 -9.70
CA ALA A 39 -11.81 -6.30 -11.01
C ALA A 39 -11.31 -4.92 -11.42
N PHE A 40 -10.92 -4.76 -12.69
CA PHE A 40 -10.50 -3.47 -13.21
C PHE A 40 -11.69 -2.52 -13.41
N HIS A 41 -11.61 -1.35 -12.81
CA HIS A 41 -12.58 -0.28 -12.93
C HIS A 41 -11.98 0.91 -13.70
N LYS A 42 -12.32 1.00 -14.98
CA LYS A 42 -11.78 2.02 -15.90
C LYS A 42 -12.00 3.44 -15.39
N GLN A 43 -13.15 3.71 -14.74
CA GLN A 43 -13.50 5.02 -14.20
C GLN A 43 -12.46 5.53 -13.19
N PHE A 44 -11.87 4.63 -12.40
CA PHE A 44 -10.90 4.98 -11.34
C PHE A 44 -9.47 4.60 -11.73
N ASN A 45 -9.29 3.98 -12.90
CA ASN A 45 -8.01 3.39 -13.31
C ASN A 45 -7.37 2.56 -12.18
N ALA A 46 -8.16 1.66 -11.59
CA ALA A 46 -7.77 0.82 -10.46
C ALA A 46 -8.41 -0.57 -10.53
N ASP A 47 -7.70 -1.55 -9.98
CA ASP A 47 -8.28 -2.84 -9.63
C ASP A 47 -8.92 -2.72 -8.25
N ILE A 48 -10.19 -3.12 -8.13
CA ILE A 48 -10.99 -2.95 -6.91
C ILE A 48 -11.55 -4.30 -6.48
N SER A 49 -11.50 -4.55 -5.19
CA SER A 49 -12.23 -5.64 -4.54
C SER A 49 -13.02 -5.09 -3.36
N ALA A 50 -14.34 -5.30 -3.35
CA ALA A 50 -15.25 -4.76 -2.33
C ALA A 50 -15.76 -5.86 -1.42
N GLY A 51 -15.76 -5.62 -0.11
CA GLY A 51 -16.20 -6.58 0.88
C GLY A 51 -16.42 -5.95 2.26
N LYS A 52 -16.37 -6.80 3.28
CA LYS A 52 -16.53 -6.36 4.68
C LYS A 52 -15.46 -6.95 5.57
N ILE A 53 -14.98 -6.16 6.53
CA ILE A 53 -14.11 -6.62 7.62
C ILE A 53 -14.75 -6.17 8.93
N GLY A 54 -15.06 -7.11 9.84
CA GLY A 54 -15.68 -6.77 11.13
C GLY A 54 -17.03 -6.05 11.03
N GLY A 55 -17.74 -6.19 9.88
CA GLY A 55 -19.00 -5.50 9.62
C GLY A 55 -18.86 -4.19 8.83
N ASP A 56 -17.68 -3.57 8.81
CA ASP A 56 -17.41 -2.35 8.06
C ASP A 56 -17.25 -2.63 6.56
N SER A 57 -17.85 -1.77 5.72
CA SER A 57 -17.66 -1.82 4.27
C SER A 57 -16.25 -1.35 3.91
N VAL A 58 -15.53 -2.15 3.16
CA VAL A 58 -14.12 -1.90 2.78
C VAL A 58 -13.94 -2.08 1.28
N LEU A 59 -13.19 -1.16 0.67
CA LEU A 59 -12.66 -1.30 -0.67
C LEU A 59 -11.15 -1.56 -0.58
N LEU A 60 -10.70 -2.66 -1.14
CA LEU A 60 -9.29 -2.96 -1.38
C LEU A 60 -8.93 -2.48 -2.78
N ILE A 61 -7.87 -1.69 -2.92
CA ILE A 61 -7.53 -1.00 -4.16
C ILE A 61 -6.07 -1.27 -4.55
N LYS A 62 -5.87 -1.54 -5.84
CA LYS A 62 -4.56 -1.53 -6.50
C LYS A 62 -4.63 -0.51 -7.64
N PRO A 63 -4.06 0.71 -7.53
CA PRO A 63 -4.01 1.68 -8.62
C PRO A 63 -3.31 1.10 -9.85
N ARG A 64 -3.84 1.38 -11.05
CA ARG A 64 -3.24 0.97 -12.34
C ARG A 64 -2.55 2.13 -13.05
N THR A 65 -2.34 3.23 -12.31
CA THR A 65 -1.80 4.52 -12.76
C THR A 65 -0.29 4.61 -12.77
N TYR A 66 0.45 3.57 -12.47
CA TYR A 66 1.85 3.62 -12.04
C TYR A 66 2.04 4.43 -10.73
N MET A 67 3.19 4.21 -10.08
CA MET A 67 3.47 4.72 -8.73
C MET A 67 3.33 6.25 -8.62
N ASN A 68 3.91 6.98 -9.54
CA ASN A 68 3.95 8.46 -9.53
C ASN A 68 2.61 9.15 -9.86
N ALA A 69 1.56 8.39 -10.17
CA ALA A 69 0.22 8.89 -10.45
C ALA A 69 -0.86 8.20 -9.58
N SER A 70 -0.46 7.54 -8.46
CA SER A 70 -1.36 6.79 -7.59
C SER A 70 -2.46 7.66 -6.97
N GLY A 71 -2.20 8.96 -6.77
CA GLY A 71 -3.15 9.92 -6.22
C GLY A 71 -4.39 10.12 -7.09
N GLU A 72 -4.25 10.03 -8.43
CA GLU A 72 -5.39 10.16 -9.36
C GLU A 72 -6.49 9.13 -9.05
N ALA A 73 -6.11 7.86 -8.84
CA ALA A 73 -7.05 6.79 -8.53
C ALA A 73 -7.66 6.97 -7.12
N VAL A 74 -6.85 7.37 -6.14
CA VAL A 74 -7.30 7.55 -4.75
C VAL A 74 -8.27 8.73 -4.65
N ASP A 75 -7.93 9.87 -5.25
CA ASP A 75 -8.79 11.06 -5.25
C ASP A 75 -10.12 10.81 -5.96
N ALA A 76 -10.11 10.19 -7.14
CA ALA A 76 -11.32 9.83 -7.86
C ALA A 76 -12.26 8.92 -7.03
N LEU A 77 -11.70 7.97 -6.28
CA LEU A 77 -12.46 7.10 -5.39
C LEU A 77 -13.00 7.87 -4.17
N CYS A 78 -12.18 8.72 -3.55
CA CYS A 78 -12.61 9.55 -2.43
C CYS A 78 -13.76 10.49 -2.83
N ALA A 79 -13.65 11.14 -3.99
CA ALA A 79 -14.71 12.00 -4.52
C ALA A 79 -16.00 11.23 -4.79
N PHE A 80 -15.90 10.07 -5.45
CA PHE A 80 -17.07 9.25 -5.82
C PHE A 80 -17.83 8.69 -4.60
N TYR A 81 -17.09 8.13 -3.64
CA TYR A 81 -17.68 7.53 -2.44
C TYR A 81 -17.85 8.52 -1.29
N LYS A 82 -17.48 9.78 -1.48
CA LYS A 82 -17.53 10.86 -0.46
C LYS A 82 -16.75 10.50 0.79
N LEU A 83 -15.54 9.96 0.59
CA LEU A 83 -14.64 9.58 1.68
C LEU A 83 -13.78 10.78 2.08
N SER A 84 -13.53 10.89 3.38
CA SER A 84 -12.53 11.81 3.92
C SER A 84 -11.13 11.18 3.93
N PRO A 85 -10.05 11.95 4.01
CA PRO A 85 -8.69 11.40 4.14
C PRO A 85 -8.54 10.43 5.34
N SER A 86 -9.30 10.63 6.42
CA SER A 86 -9.33 9.72 7.57
C SER A 86 -9.98 8.35 7.28
N ASP A 87 -10.63 8.20 6.14
CA ASP A 87 -11.18 6.92 5.66
C ASP A 87 -10.20 6.15 4.79
N VAL A 88 -9.01 6.72 4.52
CA VAL A 88 -7.98 6.14 3.64
C VAL A 88 -6.85 5.56 4.46
N CYS A 89 -6.46 4.31 4.17
CA CYS A 89 -5.25 3.67 4.66
C CYS A 89 -4.41 3.20 3.47
N VAL A 90 -3.19 3.72 3.36
CA VAL A 90 -2.25 3.40 2.29
C VAL A 90 -1.19 2.42 2.80
N VAL A 91 -1.00 1.30 2.12
CA VAL A 91 0.05 0.31 2.38
C VAL A 91 1.13 0.47 1.33
N HIS A 92 2.36 0.72 1.75
CA HIS A 92 3.48 0.98 0.85
C HIS A 92 4.82 0.51 1.42
N ASP A 93 5.83 0.38 0.57
CA ASP A 93 7.21 0.12 0.95
C ASP A 93 7.87 1.32 1.62
N ASP A 94 8.91 1.05 2.40
CA ASP A 94 9.66 2.09 3.10
C ASP A 94 11.13 1.72 3.22
N LEU A 95 11.99 2.55 2.63
CA LEU A 95 13.45 2.37 2.63
C LEU A 95 14.11 2.70 3.99
N ASP A 96 13.45 3.44 4.87
CA ASP A 96 13.99 3.81 6.18
C ASP A 96 13.72 2.73 7.25
N LEU A 97 12.92 1.72 6.92
CA LEU A 97 12.57 0.65 7.84
C LEU A 97 13.22 -0.68 7.42
N PRO A 98 13.83 -1.41 8.37
CA PRO A 98 14.40 -2.73 8.08
C PRO A 98 13.37 -3.69 7.51
N ILE A 99 13.80 -4.54 6.57
CA ILE A 99 12.97 -5.62 6.02
C ILE A 99 12.42 -6.51 7.15
N GLY A 100 11.15 -6.90 7.05
CA GLY A 100 10.51 -7.69 8.12
C GLY A 100 10.02 -6.84 9.30
N THR A 101 9.98 -5.51 9.15
CA THR A 101 9.34 -4.60 10.11
C THR A 101 8.25 -3.77 9.45
N TYR A 102 7.39 -3.16 10.24
CA TYR A 102 6.39 -2.22 9.74
C TYR A 102 6.20 -1.07 10.74
N ARG A 103 5.64 0.03 10.25
CA ARG A 103 5.24 1.16 11.10
C ARG A 103 3.92 1.74 10.62
N ARG A 104 3.01 1.96 11.54
CA ARG A 104 1.84 2.80 11.30
C ARG A 104 2.21 4.27 11.44
N ALA A 105 1.73 5.10 10.53
CA ALA A 105 1.89 6.55 10.57
C ALA A 105 0.58 7.23 10.15
N THR A 106 0.36 8.42 10.69
CA THR A 106 -0.72 9.33 10.29
C THR A 106 -0.14 10.73 10.32
N ASP A 107 -0.53 11.58 9.40
CA ASP A 107 -0.06 12.96 9.31
C ASP A 107 1.49 13.08 9.26
N SER A 108 2.11 12.40 8.31
CA SER A 108 3.56 12.42 8.14
C SER A 108 3.97 12.63 6.67
N ARG A 109 5.19 13.12 6.45
CA ARG A 109 5.74 13.38 5.11
C ARG A 109 5.90 12.08 4.31
N ALA A 110 6.01 12.20 2.98
CA ALA A 110 6.17 11.05 2.08
C ALA A 110 7.51 10.31 2.22
N ALA A 111 8.52 10.90 2.86
CA ALA A 111 9.85 10.33 3.03
C ALA A 111 10.47 9.83 1.70
N GLY A 112 10.31 10.61 0.63
CA GLY A 112 10.83 10.27 -0.70
C GLY A 112 9.99 9.29 -1.52
N HIS A 113 8.92 8.71 -0.96
CA HIS A 113 8.07 7.76 -1.67
C HIS A 113 7.13 8.47 -2.66
N ASN A 114 7.38 8.34 -3.97
CA ASN A 114 6.67 9.06 -5.02
C ASN A 114 5.15 8.83 -5.02
N GLY A 115 4.69 7.60 -4.79
CA GLY A 115 3.25 7.29 -4.74
C GLY A 115 2.56 7.95 -3.56
N VAL A 116 3.20 7.97 -2.38
CA VAL A 116 2.66 8.65 -1.19
C VAL A 116 2.63 10.16 -1.42
N GLN A 117 3.70 10.76 -2.00
CA GLN A 117 3.72 12.18 -2.31
C GLN A 117 2.59 12.54 -3.28
N ASN A 118 2.39 11.77 -4.33
CA ASN A 118 1.33 12.02 -5.29
C ASN A 118 -0.08 11.93 -4.66
N ILE A 119 -0.30 11.00 -3.70
CA ILE A 119 -1.56 10.96 -2.93
C ILE A 119 -1.72 12.21 -2.07
N ILE A 120 -0.66 12.68 -1.39
CA ILE A 120 -0.69 13.93 -0.60
C ILE A 120 -1.07 15.11 -1.48
N ASP A 121 -0.48 15.21 -2.67
CA ASP A 121 -0.72 16.32 -3.61
C ASP A 121 -2.18 16.35 -4.10
N HIS A 122 -2.78 15.18 -4.39
CA HIS A 122 -4.17 15.07 -4.85
C HIS A 122 -5.19 15.28 -3.74
N LEU A 123 -4.96 14.69 -2.57
CA LEU A 123 -5.86 14.87 -1.41
C LEU A 123 -5.65 16.21 -0.70
N HIS A 124 -4.64 16.99 -1.07
CA HIS A 124 -4.24 18.26 -0.44
C HIS A 124 -4.00 18.14 1.07
N THR A 125 -3.63 16.95 1.54
CA THR A 125 -3.34 16.66 2.94
C THR A 125 -2.49 15.40 3.08
N GLN A 126 -1.70 15.33 4.14
CA GLN A 126 -0.98 14.13 4.56
C GLN A 126 -1.67 13.39 5.72
N ALA A 127 -2.84 13.88 6.17
CA ALA A 127 -3.58 13.38 7.33
C ALA A 127 -4.41 12.12 7.01
N PHE A 128 -3.78 11.10 6.44
CA PHE A 128 -4.37 9.77 6.22
C PHE A 128 -3.51 8.67 6.84
N CYS A 129 -4.12 7.51 7.10
CA CYS A 129 -3.41 6.36 7.67
C CYS A 129 -2.43 5.78 6.65
N ARG A 130 -1.24 5.40 7.11
CA ARG A 130 -0.26 4.65 6.33
C ARG A 130 0.26 3.46 7.12
N LEU A 131 0.42 2.33 6.43
CA LEU A 131 1.19 1.19 6.88
C LEU A 131 2.45 1.11 6.03
N ARG A 132 3.56 1.52 6.64
CA ARG A 132 4.90 1.58 6.04
C ARG A 132 5.54 0.21 6.26
N ILE A 133 5.79 -0.53 5.18
CA ILE A 133 6.39 -1.87 5.21
C ILE A 133 7.88 -1.72 4.92
N GLY A 134 8.71 -2.13 5.87
CA GLY A 134 10.16 -2.03 5.74
C GLY A 134 10.70 -2.90 4.63
N ILE A 135 11.56 -2.31 3.81
CA ILE A 135 12.29 -2.96 2.72
C ILE A 135 13.79 -2.68 2.76
N HIS A 136 14.29 -1.94 3.78
CA HIS A 136 15.73 -1.69 3.94
C HIS A 136 16.47 -3.01 4.09
N PRO A 137 17.52 -3.29 3.27
CA PRO A 137 18.27 -4.54 3.37
C PRO A 137 19.00 -4.66 4.70
N GLU A 138 19.20 -5.89 5.16
CA GLU A 138 19.95 -6.14 6.40
C GLU A 138 21.46 -5.92 6.23
N ASP A 139 21.96 -6.08 5.00
CA ASP A 139 23.36 -5.84 4.69
C ASP A 139 23.59 -4.35 4.41
N PRO A 140 24.42 -3.68 5.24
CA PRO A 140 24.74 -2.25 5.03
C PRO A 140 25.46 -1.97 3.69
N GLU A 141 26.18 -2.93 3.13
CA GLU A 141 26.85 -2.75 1.83
C GLU A 141 25.83 -2.74 0.69
N GLU A 142 24.78 -3.56 0.77
CA GLU A 142 23.67 -3.48 -0.19
C GLU A 142 22.89 -2.17 -0.10
N ALA A 143 22.72 -1.63 1.10
CA ALA A 143 22.01 -0.38 1.32
C ALA A 143 22.73 0.83 0.71
N THR A 144 24.08 0.83 0.69
CA THR A 144 24.89 1.95 0.19
C THR A 144 25.26 1.84 -1.28
N ALA A 145 25.20 0.64 -1.87
CA ALA A 145 25.70 0.36 -3.21
C ALA A 145 24.66 0.64 -4.33
N ARG A 146 23.39 0.84 -4.01
CA ARG A 146 22.33 0.95 -5.01
C ARG A 146 21.66 2.31 -5.00
N ASP A 147 21.38 2.84 -6.19
CA ASP A 147 20.42 3.93 -6.35
C ASP A 147 19.06 3.48 -5.80
N ALA A 148 18.46 4.30 -4.93
CA ALA A 148 17.18 4.01 -4.27
C ALA A 148 16.06 3.65 -5.28
N HIS A 149 16.05 4.32 -6.44
CA HIS A 149 15.08 4.04 -7.49
C HIS A 149 15.28 2.65 -8.11
N ALA A 150 16.51 2.27 -8.38
CA ALA A 150 16.84 0.93 -8.90
C ALA A 150 16.56 -0.16 -7.86
N PHE A 151 16.82 0.14 -6.58
CA PHE A 151 16.59 -0.80 -5.49
C PHE A 151 15.13 -1.17 -5.32
N VAL A 152 14.22 -0.20 -5.24
CA VAL A 152 12.78 -0.50 -5.05
C VAL A 152 12.17 -1.27 -6.23
N LEU A 153 12.78 -1.21 -7.40
CA LEU A 153 12.37 -1.97 -8.59
C LEU A 153 13.07 -3.33 -8.72
N SER A 154 13.94 -3.71 -7.78
CA SER A 154 14.48 -5.06 -7.73
C SER A 154 13.48 -6.05 -7.17
N ASP A 155 13.62 -7.32 -7.56
CA ASP A 155 12.73 -8.39 -7.11
C ASP A 155 13.03 -8.78 -5.66
N LEU A 156 11.96 -9.07 -4.92
CA LEU A 156 12.01 -9.69 -3.60
C LEU A 156 12.69 -11.07 -3.68
N THR A 157 13.71 -11.27 -2.89
CA THR A 157 14.26 -12.60 -2.66
C THR A 157 13.26 -13.49 -1.90
N PRO A 158 13.39 -14.83 -1.96
CA PRO A 158 12.52 -15.73 -1.18
C PRO A 158 12.55 -15.44 0.33
N GLN A 159 13.72 -15.11 0.88
CA GLN A 159 13.89 -14.78 2.31
C GLN A 159 13.19 -13.47 2.68
N GLU A 160 13.33 -12.44 1.86
CA GLU A 160 12.65 -11.15 2.07
C GLU A 160 11.12 -11.31 2.00
N ARG A 161 10.64 -12.09 1.04
CA ARG A 161 9.22 -12.41 0.91
C ARG A 161 8.69 -13.16 2.13
N GLU A 162 9.45 -14.09 2.69
CA GLU A 162 9.09 -14.80 3.91
C GLU A 162 8.97 -13.83 5.09
N LYS A 163 9.95 -12.92 5.27
CA LYS A 163 9.92 -11.90 6.32
C LYS A 163 8.69 -10.97 6.18
N ILE A 164 8.38 -10.50 4.98
CA ILE A 164 7.18 -9.68 4.73
C ILE A 164 5.91 -10.48 4.99
N THR A 165 5.88 -11.76 4.61
CA THR A 165 4.73 -12.63 4.86
C THR A 165 4.50 -12.83 6.36
N ALA A 166 5.56 -12.95 7.15
CA ALA A 166 5.48 -13.10 8.61
C ALA A 166 4.84 -11.86 9.29
N LEU A 167 5.00 -10.66 8.72
CA LEU A 167 4.36 -9.44 9.22
C LEU A 167 2.84 -9.41 9.04
N PHE A 168 2.31 -10.24 8.16
CA PHE A 168 0.91 -10.12 7.74
C PHE A 168 -0.07 -10.21 8.91
N GLY A 169 0.21 -11.03 9.92
CA GLY A 169 -0.61 -11.15 11.13
C GLY A 169 -0.76 -9.80 11.87
N ASP A 170 0.31 -9.05 11.99
CA ASP A 170 0.31 -7.76 12.69
C ASP A 170 -0.24 -6.65 11.81
N VAL A 171 0.09 -6.63 10.52
CA VAL A 171 -0.52 -5.71 9.54
C VAL A 171 -2.04 -5.85 9.52
N ARG A 172 -2.56 -7.09 9.58
CA ARG A 172 -4.00 -7.36 9.68
C ARG A 172 -4.62 -6.76 10.95
N LYS A 173 -3.94 -6.83 12.11
CA LYS A 173 -4.41 -6.20 13.36
C LYS A 173 -4.46 -4.68 13.24
N GLU A 174 -3.46 -4.07 12.59
CA GLU A 174 -3.43 -2.62 12.34
C GLU A 174 -4.58 -2.18 11.42
N ILE A 175 -4.86 -2.94 10.36
CA ILE A 175 -6.02 -2.70 9.49
C ILE A 175 -7.32 -2.79 10.29
N ALA A 176 -7.50 -3.83 11.11
CA ALA A 176 -8.69 -3.95 11.97
C ALA A 176 -8.81 -2.75 12.95
N SER A 177 -7.71 -2.32 13.55
CA SER A 177 -7.68 -1.12 14.41
C SER A 177 -8.01 0.17 13.64
N PHE A 178 -7.61 0.29 12.38
CA PHE A 178 -7.97 1.43 11.53
C PHE A 178 -9.47 1.48 11.23
N LEU A 179 -10.12 0.33 11.05
CA LEU A 179 -11.55 0.25 10.75
C LEU A 179 -12.43 0.68 11.92
N ILE A 180 -12.03 0.37 13.16
CA ILE A 180 -12.79 0.68 14.39
C ILE A 180 -12.77 2.19 14.74
N ARG A 181 -11.81 2.94 14.24
CA ARG A 181 -11.73 4.38 14.52
C ARG A 181 -12.74 5.15 13.65
N THR A 182 -13.88 5.45 14.24
CA THR A 182 -14.88 6.42 13.76
C THR A 182 -14.47 7.85 14.13
#